data_e318ab8599db43ad661596552c6b80be
#
_entry.id   e318ab8599db43ad661596552c6b80be
#
_cell.length_a   1.000
_cell.length_b   1.000
_cell.length_c   1.000
_cell.angle_alpha   90.00
_cell.angle_beta   90.00
_cell.angle_gamma   90.00
#
_symmetry.space_group_name_H-M   'P 1'
#
loop_
_entity.id
_entity.type
_entity.pdbx_description
1 polymer ?
#
loop_
_entity_poly.entity_id
_entity_poly.type
_entity_poly.pdbx_seq_one_letter_code
_entity_poly.pdbx_strand_id
1 'polypeptide(L)'
;MEINKFDLQMHDIRRVADIIVSAQAGKGEDTDPRKSHGMVMDLIKAGNNFLGHENIHISASGEEITGLTIGYRGRGKDELGTLLRLLLSLRLSEFASYLSFTAGLIHGGFTPDIEDDEYYISVLAVDERYRRKGIGSFLLHHSIQTAKDKDCKSVVLDVDRSNEPAIRLYRKFGFIFSGRHAHGNARLPIRPILTMELILP
;
A
#
# COMPACT_ATOMS: atom_id res chain seq x y z
N MET A 1 15.12 -16.42 -3.62
CA MET A 1 14.18 -15.31 -3.33
C MET A 1 12.91 -15.65 -4.07
N GLU A 2 11.83 -15.83 -3.37
CA GLU A 2 10.54 -16.21 -3.92
C GLU A 2 9.51 -15.14 -3.55
N ILE A 3 8.47 -15.01 -4.39
CA ILE A 3 7.28 -14.23 -4.07
C ILE A 3 6.14 -15.19 -3.88
N ASN A 4 5.50 -15.10 -2.72
CA ASN A 4 4.35 -15.90 -2.36
C ASN A 4 3.16 -14.99 -2.05
N LYS A 5 1.95 -15.50 -2.32
CA LYS A 5 0.75 -14.83 -1.84
C LYS A 5 0.72 -14.92 -0.31
N PHE A 6 0.39 -13.82 0.35
CA PHE A 6 0.25 -13.81 1.81
C PHE A 6 -0.96 -14.64 2.24
N ASP A 7 -0.78 -15.45 3.27
CA ASP A 7 -1.82 -16.26 3.89
C ASP A 7 -1.83 -16.00 5.40
N LEU A 8 -2.99 -15.67 5.95
CA LEU A 8 -3.19 -15.34 7.37
C LEU A 8 -2.91 -16.51 8.31
N GLN A 9 -2.98 -17.76 7.82
CA GLN A 9 -2.74 -18.96 8.64
C GLN A 9 -1.27 -19.40 8.63
N MET A 10 -0.55 -19.07 7.55
CA MET A 10 0.83 -19.54 7.33
C MET A 10 1.89 -18.48 7.66
N HIS A 11 1.53 -17.19 7.54
CA HIS A 11 2.52 -16.12 7.65
C HIS A 11 2.24 -15.20 8.83
N ASP A 12 3.30 -14.69 9.46
CA ASP A 12 3.18 -13.76 10.58
C ASP A 12 2.69 -12.38 10.12
N ILE A 13 1.44 -12.09 10.42
CA ILE A 13 0.82 -10.79 10.13
C ILE A 13 1.52 -9.63 10.84
N ARG A 14 2.13 -9.86 12.02
CA ARG A 14 2.86 -8.82 12.75
C ARG A 14 4.05 -8.36 11.94
N ARG A 15 4.75 -9.31 11.34
CA ARG A 15 5.91 -9.03 10.50
C ARG A 15 5.53 -8.21 9.26
N VAL A 16 4.41 -8.52 8.63
CA VAL A 16 3.86 -7.73 7.51
C VAL A 16 3.53 -6.30 7.96
N ALA A 17 2.85 -6.17 9.10
CA ALA A 17 2.50 -4.86 9.67
C ALA A 17 3.75 -4.04 10.03
N ASP A 18 4.79 -4.66 10.61
CA ASP A 18 6.08 -4.00 10.89
C ASP A 18 6.71 -3.37 9.65
N ILE A 19 6.75 -4.11 8.55
CA ILE A 19 7.32 -3.63 7.29
C ILE A 19 6.51 -2.47 6.74
N ILE A 20 5.17 -2.53 6.79
CA ILE A 20 4.28 -1.46 6.32
C ILE A 20 4.47 -0.20 7.17
N VAL A 21 4.40 -0.31 8.49
CA VAL A 21 4.55 0.82 9.42
C VAL A 21 5.93 1.45 9.28
N SER A 22 7.00 0.64 9.22
CA SER A 22 8.37 1.13 9.04
C SER A 22 8.56 1.87 7.71
N ALA A 23 7.90 1.45 6.64
CA ALA A 23 7.96 2.14 5.36
C ALA A 23 7.25 3.51 5.38
N GLN A 24 6.34 3.71 6.32
CA GLN A 24 5.63 4.98 6.54
C GLN A 24 6.25 5.82 7.67
N ALA A 25 7.07 5.24 8.53
CA ALA A 25 7.75 5.94 9.62
C ALA A 25 8.63 7.08 9.06
N GLY A 26 8.57 8.23 9.72
CA GLY A 26 9.24 9.46 9.23
C GLY A 26 8.38 10.33 8.30
N LYS A 27 7.15 9.92 7.99
CA LYS A 27 6.21 10.69 7.16
C LYS A 27 5.36 11.71 7.93
N GLY A 28 5.76 12.07 9.15
CA GLY A 28 5.34 13.35 9.77
C GLY A 28 4.08 13.32 10.61
N GLU A 29 3.55 12.18 11.03
CA GLU A 29 2.51 12.12 12.05
C GLU A 29 3.07 11.58 13.37
N ASP A 30 2.76 12.30 14.44
CA ASP A 30 3.05 11.97 15.85
C ASP A 30 2.06 10.86 16.32
N THR A 31 1.97 9.78 15.55
CA THR A 31 1.12 8.63 15.83
C THR A 31 1.91 7.61 16.62
N ASP A 32 1.37 7.20 17.77
CA ASP A 32 1.93 6.10 18.57
C ASP A 32 2.15 4.87 17.65
N PRO A 33 3.40 4.40 17.47
CA PRO A 33 3.69 3.28 16.58
C PRO A 33 2.89 2.01 16.92
N ARG A 34 2.53 1.81 18.20
CA ARG A 34 1.76 0.64 18.63
C ARG A 34 0.32 0.70 18.13
N LYS A 35 -0.29 1.90 18.13
CA LYS A 35 -1.66 2.10 17.61
C LYS A 35 -1.68 1.91 16.10
N SER A 36 -0.72 2.47 15.39
CA SER A 36 -0.59 2.30 13.93
C SER A 36 -0.43 0.83 13.55
N HIS A 37 0.35 0.07 14.33
CA HIS A 37 0.60 -1.34 14.10
C HIS A 37 -0.67 -2.20 14.27
N GLY A 38 -1.42 -2.00 15.37
CA GLY A 38 -2.71 -2.68 15.61
C GLY A 38 -3.71 -2.42 14.49
N MET A 39 -3.82 -1.17 14.09
CA MET A 39 -4.72 -0.73 13.02
C MET A 39 -4.38 -1.35 11.65
N VAL A 40 -3.09 -1.41 11.30
CA VAL A 40 -2.63 -2.07 10.06
C VAL A 40 -3.00 -3.55 10.08
N MET A 41 -2.78 -4.25 11.20
CA MET A 41 -3.16 -5.66 11.33
C MET A 41 -4.67 -5.87 11.17
N ASP A 42 -5.50 -4.99 11.73
CA ASP A 42 -6.96 -5.10 11.65
C ASP A 42 -7.44 -4.86 10.20
N LEU A 43 -6.85 -3.89 9.49
CA LEU A 43 -7.13 -3.68 8.06
C LEU A 43 -6.72 -4.88 7.21
N ILE A 44 -5.56 -5.48 7.46
CA ILE A 44 -5.12 -6.68 6.74
C ILE A 44 -6.11 -7.83 6.96
N LYS A 45 -6.52 -8.08 8.21
CA LYS A 45 -7.48 -9.14 8.55
C LYS A 45 -8.87 -8.92 7.96
N ALA A 46 -9.35 -7.67 7.98
CA ALA A 46 -10.66 -7.31 7.48
C ALA A 46 -10.83 -7.65 5.99
N GLY A 47 -9.74 -7.54 5.19
CA GLY A 47 -9.79 -7.77 3.76
C GLY A 47 -10.65 -6.76 3.00
N ASN A 48 -10.73 -6.91 1.69
CA ASN A 48 -11.52 -6.08 0.77
C ASN A 48 -11.27 -4.57 0.92
N ASN A 49 -10.03 -4.20 1.19
CA ASN A 49 -9.57 -2.81 1.31
C ASN A 49 -8.16 -2.67 0.73
N PHE A 50 -7.63 -1.44 0.76
CA PHE A 50 -6.32 -1.12 0.17
C PHE A 50 -5.12 -1.83 0.85
N LEU A 51 -5.29 -2.40 2.07
CA LEU A 51 -4.33 -3.25 2.78
C LEU A 51 -4.79 -4.70 2.92
N GLY A 52 -5.91 -5.10 2.30
CA GLY A 52 -6.51 -6.42 2.48
C GLY A 52 -5.55 -7.57 2.15
N HIS A 53 -5.56 -8.59 3.02
CA HIS A 53 -4.68 -9.76 2.91
C HIS A 53 -4.71 -10.45 1.55
N GLU A 54 -5.85 -10.41 0.87
CA GLU A 54 -6.05 -11.01 -0.46
C GLU A 54 -5.20 -10.37 -1.57
N ASN A 55 -4.69 -9.15 -1.33
CA ASN A 55 -3.91 -8.38 -2.28
C ASN A 55 -2.41 -8.33 -1.94
N ILE A 56 -2.00 -8.99 -0.86
CA ILE A 56 -0.63 -8.96 -0.37
C ILE A 56 0.19 -10.07 -1.02
N HIS A 57 1.34 -9.71 -1.60
CA HIS A 57 2.38 -10.63 -2.01
C HIS A 57 3.65 -10.32 -1.23
N ILE A 58 4.27 -11.34 -0.67
CA ILE A 58 5.46 -11.24 0.17
C ILE A 58 6.68 -11.79 -0.56
N SER A 59 7.83 -11.13 -0.38
CA SER A 59 9.13 -11.70 -0.70
C SER A 59 9.70 -12.33 0.55
N ALA A 60 10.15 -13.58 0.44
CA ALA A 60 10.73 -14.32 1.55
C ALA A 60 12.14 -14.82 1.23
N SER A 61 12.94 -15.00 2.27
CA SER A 61 14.23 -15.69 2.26
C SER A 61 14.22 -16.72 3.38
N GLY A 62 13.96 -17.98 3.04
CA GLY A 62 13.56 -18.99 4.02
C GLY A 62 12.20 -18.60 4.66
N GLU A 63 12.12 -18.65 5.97
CA GLU A 63 10.90 -18.29 6.71
C GLU A 63 10.76 -16.77 6.93
N GLU A 64 11.79 -15.98 6.61
CA GLU A 64 11.79 -14.56 6.91
C GLU A 64 11.21 -13.72 5.77
N ILE A 65 10.15 -12.93 6.06
CA ILE A 65 9.57 -11.96 5.15
C ILE A 65 10.51 -10.76 5.04
N THR A 66 10.99 -10.49 3.83
CA THR A 66 12.01 -9.47 3.53
C THR A 66 11.42 -8.22 2.89
N GLY A 67 10.20 -8.33 2.36
CA GLY A 67 9.48 -7.22 1.73
C GLY A 67 8.10 -7.68 1.28
N LEU A 68 7.29 -6.74 0.82
CA LEU A 68 5.95 -7.00 0.33
C LEU A 68 5.50 -5.98 -0.71
N THR A 69 4.53 -6.38 -1.50
CA THR A 69 3.74 -5.49 -2.35
C THR A 69 2.26 -5.75 -2.13
N ILE A 70 1.46 -4.70 -2.17
CA ILE A 70 0.00 -4.76 -2.11
C ILE A 70 -0.53 -4.05 -3.34
N GLY A 71 -1.33 -4.75 -4.13
CA GLY A 71 -1.88 -4.14 -5.33
C GLY A 71 -3.17 -4.81 -5.78
N TYR A 72 -4.04 -4.03 -6.42
CA TYR A 72 -5.36 -4.47 -6.86
C TYR A 72 -5.78 -3.77 -8.14
N ARG A 73 -6.71 -4.37 -8.88
CA ARG A 73 -7.31 -3.82 -10.09
C ARG A 73 -8.51 -2.94 -9.74
N GLY A 74 -8.63 -1.78 -10.40
CA GLY A 74 -9.82 -0.95 -10.44
C GLY A 74 -10.27 -0.32 -9.13
N ARG A 75 -11.38 0.39 -9.20
CA ARG A 75 -12.06 1.00 -8.05
C ARG A 75 -12.77 0.00 -7.12
N GLY A 76 -12.86 -1.26 -7.49
CA GLY A 76 -13.73 -2.29 -6.96
C GLY A 76 -13.57 -2.66 -5.48
N LYS A 77 -13.24 -1.70 -4.63
CA LYS A 77 -13.18 -1.89 -3.18
C LYS A 77 -14.47 -1.38 -2.54
N ASP A 78 -15.11 -2.24 -1.77
CA ASP A 78 -16.24 -1.89 -0.94
C ASP A 78 -15.76 -1.07 0.27
N GLU A 79 -15.44 0.21 0.02
CA GLU A 79 -14.95 1.13 1.06
C GLU A 79 -15.99 1.29 2.18
N LEU A 80 -17.27 1.37 1.82
CA LEU A 80 -18.36 1.51 2.78
C LEU A 80 -18.53 0.24 3.62
N GLY A 81 -18.52 -0.93 3.00
CA GLY A 81 -18.58 -2.20 3.71
C GLY A 81 -17.33 -2.48 4.55
N THR A 82 -16.17 -2.03 4.10
CA THR A 82 -14.92 -2.11 4.89
C THR A 82 -15.00 -1.21 6.11
N LEU A 83 -15.44 0.05 5.93
CA LEU A 83 -15.66 0.99 7.05
C LEU A 83 -16.64 0.41 8.05
N LEU A 84 -17.76 -0.15 7.59
CA LEU A 84 -18.78 -0.75 8.45
C LEU A 84 -18.24 -1.95 9.23
N ARG A 85 -17.48 -2.83 8.59
CA ARG A 85 -16.83 -3.99 9.25
C ARG A 85 -15.78 -3.55 10.27
N LEU A 86 -14.99 -2.54 9.96
CA LEU A 86 -14.04 -1.95 10.90
C LEU A 86 -14.79 -1.36 12.10
N LEU A 87 -15.84 -0.58 11.87
CA LEU A 87 -16.68 -0.01 12.94
C LEU A 87 -17.28 -1.07 13.85
N LEU A 88 -17.71 -2.21 13.29
CA LEU A 88 -18.27 -3.32 14.06
C LEU A 88 -17.21 -4.14 14.82
N SER A 89 -15.94 -4.11 14.38
CA SER A 89 -14.83 -4.83 15.03
C SER A 89 -14.12 -4.01 16.12
N LEU A 90 -14.39 -2.69 16.19
CA LEU A 90 -13.70 -1.77 17.11
C LEU A 90 -14.29 -1.77 18.51
N ARG A 91 -13.40 -1.71 19.51
CA ARG A 91 -13.78 -1.28 20.86
C ARG A 91 -14.06 0.22 20.86
N LEU A 92 -15.11 0.65 21.58
CA LEU A 92 -15.53 2.06 21.65
C LEU A 92 -14.39 3.05 21.97
N SER A 93 -13.36 2.61 22.72
CA SER A 93 -12.20 3.43 23.10
C SER A 93 -11.24 3.75 21.94
N GLU A 94 -11.27 2.99 20.85
CA GLU A 94 -10.39 3.14 19.69
C GLU A 94 -11.07 3.86 18.53
N PHE A 95 -12.40 3.99 18.62
CA PHE A 95 -13.26 4.56 17.58
C PHE A 95 -12.80 5.95 17.11
N ALA A 96 -12.45 6.85 18.03
CA ALA A 96 -12.02 8.21 17.68
C ALA A 96 -10.68 8.23 16.91
N SER A 97 -9.75 7.34 17.28
CA SER A 97 -8.45 7.21 16.60
C SER A 97 -8.61 6.62 15.19
N TYR A 98 -9.49 5.64 15.04
CA TYR A 98 -9.84 5.07 13.75
C TYR A 98 -10.59 6.05 12.85
N LEU A 99 -11.52 6.81 13.43
CA LEU A 99 -12.26 7.84 12.69
C LEU A 99 -11.30 8.93 12.18
N SER A 100 -10.35 9.35 12.99
CA SER A 100 -9.33 10.32 12.57
C SER A 100 -8.41 9.76 11.50
N PHE A 101 -8.00 8.48 11.60
CA PHE A 101 -7.16 7.81 10.63
C PHE A 101 -7.91 7.56 9.32
N THR A 102 -9.12 7.03 9.36
CA THR A 102 -9.95 6.81 8.15
C THR A 102 -10.40 8.13 7.55
N ALA A 103 -10.72 9.14 8.35
CA ALA A 103 -10.97 10.49 7.85
C ALA A 103 -9.71 11.08 7.22
N GLY A 104 -8.53 10.87 7.78
CA GLY A 104 -7.24 11.22 7.17
C GLY A 104 -7.02 10.52 5.84
N LEU A 105 -7.37 9.25 5.74
CA LEU A 105 -7.31 8.47 4.49
C LEU A 105 -8.32 8.98 3.45
N ILE A 106 -9.58 9.22 3.85
CA ILE A 106 -10.66 9.65 2.95
C ILE A 106 -10.51 11.14 2.58
N HIS A 107 -10.23 12.02 3.56
CA HIS A 107 -10.09 13.45 3.35
C HIS A 107 -8.68 13.86 2.90
N GLY A 108 -7.69 13.02 3.14
CA GLY A 108 -6.32 13.20 2.67
C GLY A 108 -6.11 12.86 1.18
N GLY A 109 -7.16 12.41 0.48
CA GLY A 109 -7.06 12.06 -0.94
C GLY A 109 -6.31 10.76 -1.19
N PHE A 110 -6.30 9.85 -0.21
CA PHE A 110 -5.70 8.52 -0.34
C PHE A 110 -6.57 7.51 -1.11
N THR A 111 -7.74 7.94 -1.60
CA THR A 111 -8.46 7.16 -2.61
C THR A 111 -7.96 7.64 -3.97
N PRO A 112 -7.03 6.94 -4.58
CA PRO A 112 -6.54 7.31 -5.90
C PRO A 112 -7.70 7.20 -6.89
N ASP A 113 -7.77 8.12 -7.83
CA ASP A 113 -8.70 8.04 -8.95
C ASP A 113 -8.19 6.96 -9.91
N ILE A 114 -8.62 5.70 -9.67
CA ILE A 114 -8.17 4.52 -10.41
C ILE A 114 -9.31 4.07 -11.32
N GLU A 115 -9.00 3.89 -12.59
CA GLU A 115 -9.94 3.34 -13.57
C GLU A 115 -10.08 1.81 -13.42
N ASP A 116 -11.17 1.24 -13.95
CA ASP A 116 -11.46 -0.19 -13.80
C ASP A 116 -10.45 -1.12 -14.48
N ASP A 117 -9.70 -0.60 -15.44
CA ASP A 117 -8.67 -1.32 -16.19
C ASP A 117 -7.24 -0.96 -15.76
N GLU A 118 -7.09 -0.31 -14.60
CA GLU A 118 -5.81 0.01 -13.99
C GLU A 118 -5.48 -0.92 -12.83
N TYR A 119 -4.20 -1.18 -12.63
CA TYR A 119 -3.68 -1.89 -11.46
C TYR A 119 -2.99 -0.89 -10.53
N TYR A 120 -3.51 -0.73 -9.33
CA TYR A 120 -2.93 0.18 -8.34
C TYR A 120 -2.04 -0.55 -7.35
N ILE A 121 -0.80 -0.08 -7.20
CA ILE A 121 0.12 -0.53 -6.16
C ILE A 121 -0.03 0.40 -4.96
N SER A 122 -0.75 -0.04 -3.93
CA SER A 122 -0.98 0.74 -2.71
C SER A 122 0.23 0.74 -1.76
N VAL A 123 0.99 -0.36 -1.75
CA VAL A 123 2.20 -0.50 -0.94
C VAL A 123 3.27 -1.26 -1.71
N LEU A 124 4.50 -0.75 -1.70
CA LEU A 124 5.72 -1.46 -2.07
C LEU A 124 6.75 -1.19 -0.99
N ALA A 125 7.05 -2.18 -0.18
CA ALA A 125 7.91 -2.02 0.99
C ALA A 125 8.95 -3.13 1.11
N VAL A 126 10.17 -2.75 1.51
CA VAL A 126 11.28 -3.66 1.78
C VAL A 126 11.81 -3.36 3.18
N ASP A 127 11.95 -4.39 3.99
CA ASP A 127 12.58 -4.29 5.31
C ASP A 127 13.96 -3.64 5.20
N GLU A 128 14.29 -2.75 6.12
CA GLU A 128 15.53 -1.97 6.09
C GLU A 128 16.78 -2.83 6.00
N ARG A 129 16.80 -3.97 6.70
CA ARG A 129 17.91 -4.93 6.72
C ARG A 129 18.17 -5.60 5.36
N TYR A 130 17.15 -5.56 4.49
CA TYR A 130 17.19 -6.22 3.17
C TYR A 130 17.17 -5.24 1.99
N ARG A 131 17.19 -3.93 2.25
CA ARG A 131 17.27 -2.90 1.18
C ARG A 131 18.55 -3.03 0.37
N ARG A 132 18.53 -2.50 -0.86
CA ARG A 132 19.65 -2.48 -1.80
C ARG A 132 20.12 -3.86 -2.32
N LYS A 133 19.31 -4.90 -2.10
CA LYS A 133 19.52 -6.28 -2.58
C LYS A 133 18.65 -6.67 -3.77
N GLY A 134 18.00 -5.70 -4.44
CA GLY A 134 17.15 -5.93 -5.60
C GLY A 134 15.70 -6.32 -5.28
N ILE A 135 15.33 -6.51 -3.99
CA ILE A 135 14.00 -6.97 -3.58
C ILE A 135 12.88 -6.05 -4.08
N GLY A 136 13.05 -4.72 -3.97
CA GLY A 136 12.06 -3.78 -4.46
C GLY A 136 11.83 -3.88 -5.97
N SER A 137 12.90 -4.11 -6.75
CA SER A 137 12.79 -4.36 -8.20
C SER A 137 12.06 -5.64 -8.50
N PHE A 138 12.30 -6.69 -7.72
CA PHE A 138 11.67 -7.99 -7.87
C PHE A 138 10.17 -7.93 -7.55
N LEU A 139 9.79 -7.27 -6.46
CA LEU A 139 8.39 -7.03 -6.09
C LEU A 139 7.66 -6.16 -7.12
N LEU A 140 8.30 -5.10 -7.63
CA LEU A 140 7.71 -4.25 -8.65
C LEU A 140 7.49 -5.01 -9.97
N HIS A 141 8.47 -5.81 -10.38
CA HIS A 141 8.33 -6.66 -11.57
C HIS A 141 7.15 -7.65 -11.41
N HIS A 142 7.01 -8.26 -10.24
CA HIS A 142 5.88 -9.15 -9.94
C HIS A 142 4.54 -8.41 -10.02
N SER A 143 4.43 -7.19 -9.46
CA SER A 143 3.21 -6.38 -9.55
C SER A 143 2.85 -6.04 -10.99
N ILE A 144 3.83 -5.70 -11.82
CA ILE A 144 3.63 -5.42 -13.26
C ILE A 144 3.14 -6.69 -13.98
N GLN A 145 3.73 -7.85 -13.67
CA GLN A 145 3.27 -9.11 -14.26
C GLN A 145 1.85 -9.45 -13.81
N THR A 146 1.54 -9.28 -12.51
CA THR A 146 0.18 -9.48 -12.00
C THR A 146 -0.84 -8.56 -12.68
N ALA A 147 -0.46 -7.32 -12.99
CA ALA A 147 -1.32 -6.39 -13.73
C ALA A 147 -1.62 -6.90 -15.16
N LYS A 148 -0.60 -7.41 -15.84
CA LYS A 148 -0.75 -8.02 -17.18
C LYS A 148 -1.66 -9.25 -17.14
N ASP A 149 -1.45 -10.14 -16.17
CA ASP A 149 -2.26 -11.35 -15.98
C ASP A 149 -3.73 -11.05 -15.65
N LYS A 150 -4.01 -9.81 -15.22
CA LYS A 150 -5.36 -9.29 -14.94
C LYS A 150 -5.91 -8.42 -16.07
N ASP A 151 -5.28 -8.39 -17.25
CA ASP A 151 -5.68 -7.59 -18.40
C ASP A 151 -5.83 -6.09 -18.07
N CYS A 152 -4.96 -5.56 -17.22
CA CYS A 152 -4.91 -4.14 -16.95
C CYS A 152 -4.16 -3.40 -18.07
N LYS A 153 -4.59 -2.18 -18.36
CA LYS A 153 -3.93 -1.31 -19.37
C LYS A 153 -2.75 -0.53 -18.80
N SER A 154 -2.77 -0.28 -17.49
CA SER A 154 -1.68 0.43 -16.84
C SER A 154 -1.48 -0.02 -15.39
N VAL A 155 -0.30 0.31 -14.86
CA VAL A 155 0.02 0.20 -13.44
C VAL A 155 0.21 1.60 -12.88
N VAL A 156 -0.52 1.92 -11.81
CA VAL A 156 -0.51 3.24 -11.16
C VAL A 156 -0.02 3.09 -9.72
N LEU A 157 0.71 4.07 -9.25
CA LEU A 157 1.14 4.16 -7.85
C LEU A 157 1.33 5.62 -7.43
N ASP A 158 1.26 5.85 -6.13
CA ASP A 158 1.56 7.14 -5.53
C ASP A 158 2.87 7.09 -4.75
N VAL A 159 3.67 8.16 -4.87
CA VAL A 159 4.97 8.25 -4.22
C VAL A 159 5.18 9.65 -3.62
N ASP A 160 5.73 9.71 -2.41
CA ASP A 160 6.19 10.95 -1.81
C ASP A 160 7.27 11.58 -2.70
N ARG A 161 7.10 12.87 -3.05
CA ARG A 161 8.05 13.61 -3.89
C ARG A 161 9.49 13.58 -3.35
N SER A 162 9.64 13.46 -2.04
CA SER A 162 10.95 13.35 -1.40
C SER A 162 11.56 11.96 -1.45
N ASN A 163 10.78 10.92 -1.84
CA ASN A 163 11.26 9.55 -1.92
C ASN A 163 11.99 9.28 -3.25
N GLU A 164 13.11 9.97 -3.43
CA GLU A 164 13.93 9.83 -4.63
C GLU A 164 14.37 8.38 -4.95
N PRO A 165 14.72 7.53 -3.95
CA PRO A 165 15.09 6.15 -4.25
C PRO A 165 13.96 5.36 -4.92
N ALA A 166 12.71 5.55 -4.46
CA ALA A 166 11.54 4.91 -5.04
C ALA A 166 11.25 5.47 -6.45
N ILE A 167 11.29 6.80 -6.62
CA ILE A 167 11.09 7.45 -7.92
C ILE A 167 12.11 6.94 -8.95
N ARG A 168 13.39 6.81 -8.56
CA ARG A 168 14.44 6.25 -9.45
C ARG A 168 14.14 4.80 -9.82
N LEU A 169 13.65 4.00 -8.87
CA LEU A 169 13.23 2.62 -9.13
C LEU A 169 12.09 2.57 -10.15
N TYR A 170 11.03 3.33 -9.94
CA TYR A 170 9.86 3.34 -10.82
C TYR A 170 10.22 3.82 -12.24
N ARG A 171 11.00 4.88 -12.37
CA ARG A 171 11.50 5.36 -13.67
C ARG A 171 12.30 4.31 -14.43
N LYS A 172 13.13 3.52 -13.72
CA LYS A 172 13.89 2.41 -14.33
C LYS A 172 12.97 1.36 -14.97
N PHE A 173 11.76 1.20 -14.45
CA PHE A 173 10.74 0.30 -14.99
C PHE A 173 9.83 0.96 -16.03
N GLY A 174 10.06 2.22 -16.37
CA GLY A 174 9.30 2.93 -17.39
C GLY A 174 8.12 3.74 -16.86
N PHE A 175 7.96 3.85 -15.54
CA PHE A 175 6.93 4.73 -14.98
C PHE A 175 7.25 6.19 -15.28
N ILE A 176 6.21 6.94 -15.65
CA ILE A 176 6.25 8.39 -15.86
C ILE A 176 5.30 9.07 -14.88
N PHE A 177 5.46 10.36 -14.67
CA PHE A 177 4.47 11.15 -13.93
C PHE A 177 3.19 11.29 -14.75
N SER A 178 2.06 10.87 -14.16
CA SER A 178 0.79 10.82 -14.91
C SER A 178 0.10 12.17 -15.06
N GLY A 179 0.55 13.21 -14.36
CA GLY A 179 -0.14 14.51 -14.33
C GLY A 179 -1.49 14.47 -13.61
N ARG A 180 -1.98 13.30 -13.19
CA ARG A 180 -3.13 13.18 -12.31
C ARG A 180 -2.71 13.68 -10.94
N HIS A 181 -3.44 14.61 -10.39
CA HIS A 181 -3.18 15.07 -9.03
C HIS A 181 -3.74 14.02 -8.07
N ALA A 182 -2.90 13.51 -7.17
CA ALA A 182 -3.40 12.88 -5.96
C ALA A 182 -4.30 13.95 -5.28
N HIS A 183 -5.61 13.71 -5.24
CA HIS A 183 -6.58 14.68 -4.75
C HIS A 183 -6.45 14.78 -3.22
N GLY A 184 -5.51 15.61 -2.76
CA GLY A 184 -5.44 16.07 -1.39
C GLY A 184 -6.16 17.41 -1.30
N ASN A 185 -7.28 17.48 -0.58
CA ASN A 185 -7.86 18.77 -0.20
C ASN A 185 -6.80 19.60 0.53
N ALA A 186 -6.49 20.77 -0.02
CA ALA A 186 -5.38 21.67 0.31
C ALA A 186 -5.42 22.28 1.75
N ARG A 187 -6.04 21.63 2.73
CA ARG A 187 -6.20 22.15 4.11
C ARG A 187 -5.36 21.44 5.18
N LEU A 188 -4.66 20.36 4.83
CA LEU A 188 -3.70 19.71 5.73
C LEU A 188 -2.30 19.86 5.16
N PRO A 189 -1.24 19.97 5.99
CA PRO A 189 0.15 20.02 5.54
C PRO A 189 0.59 18.63 5.06
N ILE A 190 -0.03 18.15 3.97
CA ILE A 190 0.26 16.86 3.38
C ILE A 190 1.47 17.04 2.47
N ARG A 191 2.44 16.13 2.59
CA ARG A 191 3.60 16.09 1.70
C ARG A 191 3.14 15.97 0.25
N PRO A 192 3.80 16.64 -0.69
CA PRO A 192 3.43 16.55 -2.08
C PRO A 192 3.61 15.11 -2.59
N ILE A 193 2.49 14.45 -2.87
CA ILE A 193 2.45 13.12 -3.46
C ILE A 193 2.43 13.26 -4.97
N LEU A 194 3.18 12.42 -5.64
CA LEU A 194 3.24 12.31 -7.09
C LEU A 194 2.63 10.98 -7.52
N THR A 195 1.70 11.04 -8.45
CA THR A 195 1.19 9.83 -9.11
C THR A 195 2.08 9.47 -10.29
N MET A 196 2.48 8.22 -10.35
CA MET A 196 3.26 7.67 -11.47
C MET A 196 2.51 6.52 -12.12
N GLU A 197 2.66 6.39 -13.44
CA GLU A 197 1.94 5.44 -14.27
C GLU A 197 2.89 4.74 -15.24
N LEU A 198 2.66 3.44 -15.45
CA LEU A 198 3.27 2.62 -16.49
C LEU A 198 2.18 2.08 -17.40
N ILE A 199 2.16 2.49 -18.66
CA ILE A 199 1.28 1.92 -19.68
C ILE A 199 1.79 0.53 -20.06
N LEU A 200 0.89 -0.44 -20.03
CA LEU A 200 1.19 -1.82 -20.42
C LEU A 200 0.93 -2.02 -21.93
N PRO A 201 1.73 -2.87 -22.61
CA PRO A 201 1.55 -3.16 -24.01
C PRO A 201 0.29 -4.00 -24.28
#